data_a92e36ec8997199aae4d25852dc22477
#
_entry.id   a92e36ec8997199aae4d25852dc22477
#
_cell.length_a   1.000
_cell.length_b   1.000
_cell.length_c   1.000
_cell.angle_alpha   90.00
_cell.angle_beta   90.00
_cell.angle_gamma   90.00
#
_symmetry.space_group_name_H-M   'P 1'
#
loop_
_entity.id
_entity.type
_entity.pdbx_description
1 polymer ?
#
loop_
_entity_poly.entity_id
_entity_poly.type
_entity_poly.pdbx_seq_one_letter_code
_entity_poly.pdbx_strand_id
1 'polypeptide(L)'
;MFKALRILILLGILLTVAVTTLVGRWQAQSWKRPQVVTLYPINASGDAVTDLYLERLDAAAFAGLAPYFQREAARYGVSLSEPVRIVLGSRVRVAPPAVPRDAGPLSAISWSLRMRWWAGRQTPPSSPVPDVKLFLMYHPPDFAGALPHSIGLEKGRLGLVHLFASKGQQAQNEVVIAHEALHTFGATDKYDPSTLAPVFPEGFAEPRQEPRYPQTAAELMAGRIPVREGEQRIPSGLGETVIGPATAVEIGWVK
;
A
#
# COMPACT_ATOMS: atom_id res chain seq x y z
N MET A 1 -17.38 5.93 -43.14
CA MET A 1 -15.94 5.90 -42.87
C MET A 1 -15.60 6.38 -41.44
N PHE A 2 -15.96 7.58 -41.02
CA PHE A 2 -15.61 8.12 -39.71
C PHE A 2 -16.12 7.31 -38.49
N LYS A 3 -17.34 6.71 -38.57
CA LYS A 3 -17.86 5.86 -37.47
C LYS A 3 -17.01 4.60 -37.25
N ALA A 4 -16.64 3.91 -38.34
CA ALA A 4 -15.82 2.70 -38.27
C ALA A 4 -14.40 3.01 -37.72
N LEU A 5 -13.78 4.10 -38.17
CA LEU A 5 -12.48 4.54 -37.67
C LEU A 5 -12.50 4.86 -36.18
N ARG A 6 -13.53 5.58 -35.71
CA ARG A 6 -13.70 5.87 -34.27
C ARG A 6 -13.86 4.58 -33.46
N ILE A 7 -14.64 3.62 -33.93
CA ILE A 7 -14.83 2.33 -33.26
C ILE A 7 -13.51 1.57 -33.21
N LEU A 8 -12.75 1.51 -34.29
CA LEU A 8 -11.43 0.85 -34.32
C LEU A 8 -10.44 1.51 -33.37
N ILE A 9 -10.39 2.83 -33.30
CA ILE A 9 -9.53 3.56 -32.36
C ILE A 9 -9.93 3.23 -30.91
N LEU A 10 -11.23 3.26 -30.57
CA LEU A 10 -11.71 2.95 -29.24
C LEU A 10 -11.43 1.49 -28.84
N LEU A 11 -11.62 0.55 -29.77
CA LEU A 11 -11.27 -0.86 -29.56
C LEU A 11 -9.76 -1.05 -29.37
N GLY A 12 -8.94 -0.35 -30.15
CA GLY A 12 -7.48 -0.37 -30.00
C GLY A 12 -7.04 0.16 -28.61
N ILE A 13 -7.61 1.27 -28.17
CA ILE A 13 -7.36 1.82 -26.82
C ILE A 13 -7.81 0.82 -25.75
N LEU A 14 -9.02 0.26 -25.87
CA LEU A 14 -9.55 -0.72 -24.93
C LEU A 14 -8.66 -1.96 -24.84
N LEU A 15 -8.25 -2.49 -25.99
CA LEU A 15 -7.34 -3.66 -26.06
C LEU A 15 -5.99 -3.34 -25.40
N THR A 16 -5.41 -2.19 -25.71
CA THR A 16 -4.14 -1.75 -25.09
C THR A 16 -4.26 -1.65 -23.57
N VAL A 17 -5.33 -1.04 -23.07
CA VAL A 17 -5.59 -0.94 -21.63
C VAL A 17 -5.80 -2.32 -21.01
N ALA A 18 -6.58 -3.19 -21.66
CA ALA A 18 -6.81 -4.56 -21.16
C ALA A 18 -5.50 -5.36 -21.09
N VAL A 19 -4.72 -5.37 -22.17
CA VAL A 19 -3.44 -6.11 -22.23
C VAL A 19 -2.45 -5.57 -21.22
N THR A 20 -2.25 -4.26 -21.12
CA THR A 20 -1.32 -3.65 -20.15
C THR A 20 -1.75 -3.92 -18.71
N THR A 21 -3.05 -3.93 -18.42
CA THR A 21 -3.59 -4.24 -17.10
C THR A 21 -3.37 -5.71 -16.73
N LEU A 22 -3.68 -6.63 -17.65
CA LEU A 22 -3.51 -8.08 -17.43
C LEU A 22 -2.04 -8.45 -17.27
N VAL A 23 -1.16 -7.94 -18.15
CA VAL A 23 0.29 -8.18 -18.06
C VAL A 23 0.85 -7.59 -16.78
N GLY A 24 0.47 -6.38 -16.40
CA GLY A 24 0.89 -5.73 -15.16
C GLY A 24 0.48 -6.52 -13.93
N ARG A 25 -0.76 -7.03 -13.89
CA ARG A 25 -1.26 -7.88 -12.80
C ARG A 25 -0.52 -9.21 -12.72
N TRP A 26 -0.35 -9.87 -13.87
CA TRP A 26 0.39 -11.14 -13.95
C TRP A 26 1.86 -10.97 -13.49
N GLN A 27 2.53 -9.90 -13.90
CA GLN A 27 3.89 -9.60 -13.45
C GLN A 27 3.95 -9.32 -11.94
N ALA A 28 2.99 -8.57 -11.41
CA ALA A 28 2.89 -8.26 -9.98
C ALA A 28 2.75 -9.52 -9.13
N GLN A 29 1.96 -10.49 -9.59
CA GLN A 29 1.63 -11.72 -8.88
C GLN A 29 2.52 -12.92 -9.25
N SER A 30 3.51 -12.75 -10.14
CA SER A 30 4.35 -13.86 -10.59
C SER A 30 5.46 -14.23 -9.60
N TRP A 31 5.92 -13.28 -8.79
CA TRP A 31 7.00 -13.41 -7.80
C TRP A 31 8.24 -14.16 -8.33
N LYS A 32 8.55 -13.96 -9.63
CA LYS A 32 9.74 -14.52 -10.27
C LYS A 32 11.00 -13.70 -9.99
N ARG A 33 10.82 -12.46 -9.56
CA ARG A 33 11.86 -11.52 -9.17
C ARG A 33 11.38 -10.63 -8.02
N PRO A 34 12.30 -10.00 -7.27
CA PRO A 34 11.92 -9.01 -6.26
C PRO A 34 11.03 -7.92 -6.84
N GLN A 35 10.02 -7.50 -6.07
CA GLN A 35 9.22 -6.32 -6.36
C GLN A 35 9.89 -5.10 -5.74
N VAL A 36 10.28 -4.13 -6.54
CA VAL A 36 10.93 -2.90 -6.07
C VAL A 36 9.87 -1.89 -5.65
N VAL A 37 9.76 -1.63 -4.35
CA VAL A 37 8.88 -0.63 -3.75
C VAL A 37 9.72 0.60 -3.40
N THR A 38 9.47 1.70 -4.09
CA THR A 38 10.18 2.96 -3.83
C THR A 38 9.29 3.91 -3.04
N LEU A 39 9.82 4.41 -1.93
CA LEU A 39 9.16 5.26 -0.95
C LEU A 39 9.57 6.73 -1.22
N TYR A 40 8.61 7.59 -1.52
CA TYR A 40 8.84 9.00 -1.81
C TYR A 40 8.28 9.89 -0.69
N PRO A 41 9.11 10.42 0.23
CA PRO A 41 8.62 11.26 1.33
C PRO A 41 8.09 12.62 0.85
N ILE A 42 6.98 13.05 1.45
CA ILE A 42 6.32 14.34 1.19
C ILE A 42 5.93 14.97 2.53
N ASN A 43 6.21 16.25 2.72
CA ASN A 43 5.61 17.05 3.79
C ASN A 43 4.17 17.40 3.38
N ALA A 44 3.20 16.71 3.97
CA ALA A 44 1.78 16.88 3.63
C ALA A 44 1.17 18.16 4.21
N SER A 45 1.70 18.63 5.33
CA SER A 45 1.20 19.80 6.07
C SER A 45 1.97 21.07 5.75
N GLY A 46 3.17 20.97 5.13
CA GLY A 46 4.03 22.11 4.82
C GLY A 46 4.65 22.78 6.04
N ASP A 47 4.61 22.13 7.21
CA ASP A 47 5.13 22.67 8.48
C ASP A 47 6.64 22.37 8.66
N ALA A 48 7.29 23.19 9.50
CA ALA A 48 8.74 23.09 9.73
C ALA A 48 9.12 21.85 10.55
N VAL A 49 8.26 21.32 11.41
CA VAL A 49 8.55 20.15 12.24
C VAL A 49 8.66 18.92 11.36
N THR A 50 7.70 18.75 10.45
CA THR A 50 7.72 17.70 9.44
C THR A 50 8.92 17.85 8.50
N ASP A 51 9.29 19.07 8.11
CA ASP A 51 10.48 19.30 7.28
C ASP A 51 11.77 18.83 7.96
N LEU A 52 11.97 19.20 9.23
CA LEU A 52 13.13 18.76 10.02
C LEU A 52 13.18 17.24 10.22
N TYR A 53 12.01 16.60 10.37
CA TYR A 53 11.93 15.14 10.42
C TYR A 53 12.39 14.51 9.10
N LEU A 54 11.88 15.01 7.98
CA LEU A 54 12.20 14.50 6.64
C LEU A 54 13.66 14.74 6.23
N GLU A 55 14.32 15.77 6.72
CA GLU A 55 15.75 16.01 6.51
C GLU A 55 16.64 14.93 7.17
N ARG A 56 16.14 14.29 8.24
CA ARG A 56 16.85 13.26 8.98
C ARG A 56 16.36 11.85 8.64
N LEU A 57 15.37 11.74 7.76
CA LEU A 57 14.80 10.47 7.35
C LEU A 57 15.77 9.76 6.40
N ASP A 58 16.15 8.56 6.75
CA ASP A 58 17.03 7.71 5.96
C ASP A 58 16.43 6.31 5.72
N ALA A 59 17.15 5.47 4.98
CA ALA A 59 16.69 4.11 4.68
C ALA A 59 16.57 3.21 5.91
N ALA A 60 17.30 3.51 6.99
CA ALA A 60 17.24 2.71 8.23
C ALA A 60 15.86 2.80 8.90
N ALA A 61 15.12 3.91 8.68
CA ALA A 61 13.75 4.06 9.17
C ALA A 61 12.78 3.02 8.59
N PHE A 62 13.13 2.34 7.51
CA PHE A 62 12.30 1.35 6.81
C PHE A 62 12.91 -0.05 6.82
N ALA A 63 13.89 -0.27 7.70
CA ALA A 63 14.66 -1.52 7.75
C ALA A 63 13.80 -2.76 8.15
N GLY A 64 12.66 -2.55 8.80
CA GLY A 64 11.74 -3.62 9.19
C GLY A 64 10.93 -4.22 8.04
N LEU A 65 10.70 -3.46 6.96
CA LEU A 65 9.79 -3.85 5.89
C LEU A 65 10.28 -5.07 5.07
N ALA A 66 11.50 -5.04 4.56
CA ALA A 66 12.01 -6.13 3.71
C ALA A 66 12.11 -7.48 4.46
N PRO A 67 12.66 -7.55 5.69
CA PRO A 67 12.63 -8.76 6.51
C PRO A 67 11.22 -9.24 6.85
N TYR A 68 10.27 -8.33 7.07
CA TYR A 68 8.87 -8.69 7.28
C TYR A 68 8.30 -9.45 6.07
N PHE A 69 8.39 -8.86 4.87
CA PHE A 69 7.90 -9.53 3.66
C PHE A 69 8.62 -10.84 3.38
N GLN A 70 9.92 -10.93 3.66
CA GLN A 70 10.69 -12.17 3.52
C GLN A 70 10.14 -13.26 4.45
N ARG A 71 9.93 -12.94 5.73
CA ARG A 71 9.40 -13.88 6.72
C ARG A 71 8.00 -14.35 6.33
N GLU A 72 7.11 -13.42 5.99
CA GLU A 72 5.74 -13.75 5.62
C GLU A 72 5.66 -14.56 4.32
N ALA A 73 6.44 -14.22 3.29
CA ALA A 73 6.49 -14.94 2.03
C ALA A 73 7.02 -16.39 2.20
N ALA A 74 8.00 -16.58 3.08
CA ALA A 74 8.54 -17.91 3.39
C ALA A 74 7.48 -18.86 3.98
N ARG A 75 6.49 -18.34 4.75
CA ARG A 75 5.36 -19.12 5.28
C ARG A 75 4.50 -19.76 4.18
N TYR A 76 4.51 -19.18 2.99
CA TYR A 76 3.75 -19.62 1.81
C TYR A 76 4.62 -20.29 0.74
N GLY A 77 5.88 -20.59 1.06
CA GLY A 77 6.79 -21.29 0.16
C GLY A 77 7.30 -20.45 -1.01
N VAL A 78 7.23 -19.12 -0.92
CA VAL A 78 7.84 -18.23 -1.91
C VAL A 78 9.36 -18.35 -1.81
N SER A 79 10.01 -18.79 -2.89
CA SER A 79 11.43 -19.12 -2.89
C SER A 79 12.40 -17.92 -2.96
N LEU A 80 11.88 -16.71 -3.16
CA LEU A 80 12.69 -15.50 -3.20
C LEU A 80 13.23 -15.16 -1.82
N SER A 81 14.54 -14.98 -1.70
CA SER A 81 15.19 -14.50 -0.47
C SER A 81 14.83 -13.04 -0.15
N GLU A 82 14.50 -12.24 -1.16
CA GLU A 82 14.07 -10.85 -1.05
C GLU A 82 12.84 -10.65 -1.94
N PRO A 83 11.62 -11.03 -1.51
CA PRO A 83 10.42 -10.87 -2.34
C PRO A 83 10.06 -9.40 -2.60
N VAL A 84 10.33 -8.54 -1.63
CA VAL A 84 10.11 -7.09 -1.73
C VAL A 84 11.41 -6.36 -1.37
N ARG A 85 11.87 -5.52 -2.29
CA ARG A 85 13.00 -4.63 -2.08
C ARG A 85 12.51 -3.21 -1.82
N ILE A 86 12.87 -2.65 -0.68
CA ILE A 86 12.50 -1.29 -0.28
C ILE A 86 13.62 -0.32 -0.69
N VAL A 87 13.24 0.75 -1.37
CA VAL A 87 14.17 1.82 -1.79
C VAL A 87 13.63 3.16 -1.31
N LEU A 88 14.43 3.92 -0.59
CA LEU A 88 14.09 5.30 -0.29
C LEU A 88 14.41 6.17 -1.51
N GLY A 89 13.38 6.75 -2.11
CA GLY A 89 13.47 7.70 -3.21
C GLY A 89 13.71 9.13 -2.73
N SER A 90 13.88 10.04 -3.69
CA SER A 90 14.02 11.46 -3.39
C SER A 90 12.76 12.05 -2.77
N ARG A 91 12.94 13.03 -1.87
CA ARG A 91 11.83 13.81 -1.32
C ARG A 91 11.07 14.54 -2.44
N VAL A 92 9.76 14.41 -2.47
CA VAL A 92 8.88 15.12 -3.38
C VAL A 92 8.33 16.37 -2.67
N ARG A 93 8.39 17.52 -3.35
CA ARG A 93 7.98 18.83 -2.78
C ARG A 93 6.65 19.34 -3.32
N VAL A 94 6.13 18.71 -4.36
CA VAL A 94 4.86 19.08 -5.00
C VAL A 94 3.76 18.18 -4.49
N ALA A 95 2.69 18.76 -3.98
CA ALA A 95 1.55 18.00 -3.47
C ALA A 95 0.89 17.17 -4.59
N PRO A 96 0.41 15.95 -4.28
CA PRO A 96 -0.35 15.14 -5.22
C PRO A 96 -1.72 15.78 -5.53
N PRO A 97 -2.34 15.39 -6.66
CA PRO A 97 -3.71 15.78 -6.97
C PRO A 97 -4.67 15.39 -5.85
N ALA A 98 -5.48 16.32 -5.37
CA ALA A 98 -6.46 16.05 -4.33
C ALA A 98 -7.42 14.92 -4.74
N VAL A 99 -7.71 14.03 -3.80
CA VAL A 99 -8.69 12.95 -4.00
C VAL A 99 -10.07 13.56 -4.20
N PRO A 100 -10.82 13.15 -5.25
CA PRO A 100 -12.17 13.67 -5.47
C PRO A 100 -13.09 13.37 -4.28
N ARG A 101 -13.90 14.33 -3.91
CA ARG A 101 -14.94 14.15 -2.88
C ARG A 101 -16.16 13.41 -3.41
N ASP A 102 -16.41 13.49 -4.70
CA ASP A 102 -17.46 12.77 -5.41
C ASP A 102 -16.95 11.39 -5.86
N ALA A 103 -17.70 10.35 -5.54
CA ALA A 103 -17.37 8.95 -5.87
C ALA A 103 -17.76 8.55 -7.31
N GLY A 104 -17.94 9.50 -8.22
CA GLY A 104 -18.35 9.21 -9.60
C GLY A 104 -17.24 8.50 -10.40
N PRO A 105 -17.60 7.55 -11.29
CA PRO A 105 -16.59 6.79 -12.05
C PRO A 105 -15.72 7.67 -12.96
N LEU A 106 -16.26 8.75 -13.51
CA LEU A 106 -15.52 9.67 -14.37
C LEU A 106 -14.51 10.51 -13.57
N SER A 107 -14.86 10.96 -12.36
CA SER A 107 -13.96 11.68 -11.47
C SER A 107 -12.82 10.78 -10.99
N ALA A 108 -13.11 9.51 -10.67
CA ALA A 108 -12.11 8.52 -10.30
C ALA A 108 -11.12 8.24 -11.44
N ILE A 109 -11.60 8.07 -12.68
CA ILE A 109 -10.75 7.88 -13.86
C ILE A 109 -9.89 9.12 -14.12
N SER A 110 -10.48 10.32 -14.11
CA SER A 110 -9.77 11.58 -14.30
C SER A 110 -8.68 11.78 -13.24
N TRP A 111 -9.01 11.52 -11.97
CA TRP A 111 -8.05 11.60 -10.89
C TRP A 111 -6.92 10.60 -11.05
N SER A 112 -7.23 9.34 -11.37
CA SER A 112 -6.24 8.29 -11.60
C SER A 112 -5.25 8.66 -12.72
N LEU A 113 -5.72 9.25 -13.81
CA LEU A 113 -4.86 9.71 -14.91
C LEU A 113 -3.97 10.88 -14.47
N ARG A 114 -4.53 11.87 -13.77
CA ARG A 114 -3.78 13.01 -13.21
C ARG A 114 -2.72 12.55 -12.21
N MET A 115 -3.07 11.59 -11.34
CA MET A 115 -2.16 11.02 -10.35
C MET A 115 -0.97 10.32 -11.01
N ARG A 116 -1.19 9.51 -12.06
CA ARG A 116 -0.13 8.84 -12.83
C ARG A 116 0.78 9.84 -13.53
N TRP A 117 0.20 10.85 -14.17
CA TRP A 117 0.97 11.90 -14.83
C TRP A 117 1.82 12.68 -13.82
N TRP A 118 1.22 13.08 -12.69
CA TRP A 118 1.93 13.74 -11.60
C TRP A 118 3.06 12.87 -11.06
N ALA A 119 2.78 11.61 -10.73
CA ALA A 119 3.79 10.68 -10.23
C ALA A 119 4.97 10.52 -11.20
N GLY A 120 4.70 10.41 -12.51
CA GLY A 120 5.74 10.34 -13.54
C GLY A 120 6.64 11.58 -13.58
N ARG A 121 6.06 12.77 -13.33
CA ARG A 121 6.84 14.03 -13.32
C ARG A 121 7.64 14.24 -12.03
N GLN A 122 7.14 13.72 -10.90
CA GLN A 122 7.79 13.91 -9.59
C GLN A 122 8.86 12.86 -9.28
N THR A 123 8.89 11.75 -10.02
CA THR A 123 9.85 10.68 -9.77
C THR A 123 10.86 10.62 -10.92
N PRO A 124 12.12 11.02 -10.69
CA PRO A 124 13.17 10.93 -11.71
C PRO A 124 13.45 9.47 -12.06
N PRO A 125 14.03 9.20 -13.25
CA PRO A 125 14.54 7.87 -13.56
C PRO A 125 15.50 7.40 -12.46
N SER A 126 15.31 6.17 -12.00
CA SER A 126 16.11 5.59 -10.91
C SER A 126 16.53 4.15 -11.24
N SER A 127 17.61 3.71 -10.60
CA SER A 127 18.05 2.33 -10.63
C SER A 127 18.13 1.81 -9.19
N PRO A 128 17.40 0.74 -8.85
CA PRO A 128 16.51 -0.03 -9.72
C PRO A 128 15.24 0.72 -10.12
N VAL A 129 14.63 0.33 -11.24
CA VAL A 129 13.34 0.89 -11.69
C VAL A 129 12.24 0.45 -10.72
N PRO A 130 11.43 1.38 -10.18
CA PRO A 130 10.34 1.03 -9.27
C PRO A 130 9.25 0.18 -9.94
N ASP A 131 8.86 -0.92 -9.31
CA ASP A 131 7.63 -1.62 -9.63
C ASP A 131 6.41 -0.97 -8.96
N VAL A 132 6.62 -0.42 -7.75
CA VAL A 132 5.62 0.28 -6.95
C VAL A 132 6.20 1.61 -6.48
N LYS A 133 5.38 2.65 -6.49
CA LYS A 133 5.72 3.97 -5.96
C LYS A 133 4.76 4.32 -4.83
N LEU A 134 5.25 4.41 -3.61
CA LEU A 134 4.47 4.87 -2.45
C LEU A 134 4.91 6.29 -2.08
N PHE A 135 3.96 7.21 -2.12
CA PHE A 135 4.16 8.60 -1.71
C PHE A 135 3.77 8.73 -0.25
N LEU A 136 4.78 8.92 0.61
CA LEU A 136 4.63 8.96 2.05
C LEU A 136 4.27 10.38 2.49
N MET A 137 3.00 10.61 2.77
CA MET A 137 2.42 11.90 3.17
C MET A 137 2.60 12.09 4.67
N TYR A 138 3.71 12.71 5.08
CA TYR A 138 4.01 12.94 6.48
C TYR A 138 3.27 14.14 7.05
N HIS A 139 2.68 13.95 8.23
CA HIS A 139 2.00 14.94 9.03
C HIS A 139 2.72 15.12 10.38
N PRO A 140 2.63 16.30 11.03
CA PRO A 140 3.27 16.50 12.32
C PRO A 140 2.66 15.58 13.40
N PRO A 141 3.42 15.25 14.46
CA PRO A 141 2.94 14.30 15.49
C PRO A 141 1.73 14.77 16.26
N ASP A 142 1.49 16.07 16.34
CA ASP A 142 0.35 16.75 16.96
C ASP A 142 -0.77 17.09 15.97
N PHE A 143 -0.80 16.44 14.81
CA PHE A 143 -1.85 16.64 13.81
C PHE A 143 -3.23 16.43 14.42
N ALA A 144 -4.07 17.46 14.35
CA ALA A 144 -5.39 17.44 14.95
C ALA A 144 -6.35 16.51 14.21
N GLY A 145 -6.83 15.48 14.90
CA GLY A 145 -7.78 14.50 14.35
C GLY A 145 -7.11 13.25 13.76
N ALA A 146 -7.92 12.42 13.12
CA ALA A 146 -7.43 11.23 12.41
C ALA A 146 -6.73 11.64 11.11
N LEU A 147 -5.66 10.93 10.76
CA LEU A 147 -5.02 11.08 9.44
C LEU A 147 -6.03 10.76 8.32
N PRO A 148 -5.91 11.39 7.15
CA PRO A 148 -6.67 10.98 5.98
C PRO A 148 -6.43 9.50 5.67
N HIS A 149 -7.42 8.85 5.06
CA HIS A 149 -7.24 7.46 4.62
C HIS A 149 -6.11 7.38 3.61
N SER A 150 -5.22 6.41 3.83
CA SER A 150 -4.22 6.02 2.84
C SER A 150 -4.91 5.31 1.66
N ILE A 151 -4.27 5.31 0.49
CA ILE A 151 -4.85 4.75 -0.74
C ILE A 151 -3.75 4.01 -1.50
N GLY A 152 -3.83 2.70 -1.55
CA GLY A 152 -3.06 1.86 -2.46
C GLY A 152 -3.84 1.58 -3.75
N LEU A 153 -3.28 1.90 -4.90
CA LEU A 153 -3.88 1.65 -6.20
C LEU A 153 -3.20 0.46 -6.89
N GLU A 154 -3.86 -0.69 -6.97
CA GLU A 154 -3.41 -1.84 -7.76
C GLU A 154 -3.15 -1.43 -9.22
N LYS A 155 -4.14 -0.76 -9.85
CA LYS A 155 -4.01 -0.24 -11.21
C LYS A 155 -3.09 0.97 -11.27
N GLY A 156 -1.83 0.74 -11.61
CA GLY A 156 -0.79 1.76 -11.70
C GLY A 156 0.28 1.63 -10.64
N ARG A 157 0.09 0.76 -9.65
CA ARG A 157 1.05 0.42 -8.61
C ARG A 157 1.59 1.66 -7.90
N LEU A 158 0.66 2.52 -7.53
CA LEU A 158 0.89 3.78 -6.84
C LEU A 158 0.14 3.79 -5.51
N GLY A 159 0.68 4.44 -4.49
CA GLY A 159 -0.02 4.65 -3.23
C GLY A 159 0.24 6.03 -2.65
N LEU A 160 -0.75 6.58 -1.94
CA LEU A 160 -0.63 7.71 -1.03
C LEU A 160 -0.75 7.16 0.39
N VAL A 161 0.29 7.27 1.19
CA VAL A 161 0.37 6.68 2.52
C VAL A 161 0.49 7.79 3.55
N HIS A 162 -0.53 8.00 4.37
CA HIS A 162 -0.54 9.04 5.39
C HIS A 162 0.12 8.55 6.68
N LEU A 163 1.15 9.27 7.15
CA LEU A 163 2.05 8.87 8.23
C LEU A 163 2.30 10.03 9.18
N PHE A 164 2.76 9.71 10.40
CA PHE A 164 3.23 10.73 11.33
C PHE A 164 4.74 10.94 11.22
N ALA A 165 5.18 12.19 11.24
CA ALA A 165 6.58 12.61 11.29
C ALA A 165 7.14 12.42 12.72
N SER A 166 7.16 11.18 13.23
CA SER A 166 7.55 10.85 14.60
C SER A 166 8.35 9.54 14.65
N LYS A 167 9.51 9.59 15.32
CA LYS A 167 10.30 8.37 15.60
C LYS A 167 9.55 7.39 16.49
N GLY A 168 8.75 7.89 17.44
CA GLY A 168 7.96 7.04 18.34
C GLY A 168 6.84 6.27 17.64
N GLN A 169 6.41 6.74 16.45
CA GLN A 169 5.36 6.09 15.64
C GLN A 169 5.93 5.35 14.42
N GLN A 170 7.26 5.29 14.28
CA GLN A 170 7.89 4.69 13.10
C GLN A 170 7.50 3.22 12.90
N ALA A 171 7.42 2.43 13.97
CA ALA A 171 7.00 1.04 13.88
C ALA A 171 5.55 0.88 13.36
N GLN A 172 4.65 1.78 13.76
CA GLN A 172 3.27 1.82 13.23
C GLN A 172 3.22 2.35 11.80
N ASN A 173 4.07 3.33 11.45
CA ASN A 173 4.21 3.80 10.07
C ASN A 173 4.61 2.65 9.13
N GLU A 174 5.53 1.76 9.54
CA GLU A 174 5.89 0.57 8.74
C GLU A 174 4.71 -0.38 8.53
N VAL A 175 3.82 -0.54 9.52
CA VAL A 175 2.58 -1.34 9.36
C VAL A 175 1.70 -0.74 8.26
N VAL A 176 1.49 0.57 8.30
CA VAL A 176 0.67 1.25 7.28
C VAL A 176 1.32 1.17 5.89
N ILE A 177 2.64 1.34 5.80
CA ILE A 177 3.38 1.21 4.52
C ILE A 177 3.25 -0.22 3.97
N ALA A 178 3.38 -1.24 4.80
CA ALA A 178 3.25 -2.63 4.39
C ALA A 178 1.81 -2.95 3.91
N HIS A 179 0.80 -2.45 4.61
CA HIS A 179 -0.62 -2.56 4.24
C HIS A 179 -0.87 -1.95 2.85
N GLU A 180 -0.46 -0.71 2.63
CA GLU A 180 -0.65 -0.01 1.34
C GLU A 180 0.18 -0.64 0.20
N ALA A 181 1.36 -1.20 0.51
CA ALA A 181 2.12 -1.98 -0.47
C ALA A 181 1.34 -3.21 -0.94
N LEU A 182 0.66 -3.93 -0.02
CA LEU A 182 -0.14 -5.11 -0.37
C LEU A 182 -1.34 -4.76 -1.27
N HIS A 183 -1.98 -3.60 -1.08
CA HIS A 183 -3.01 -3.12 -2.01
C HIS A 183 -2.47 -2.99 -3.44
N THR A 184 -1.22 -2.54 -3.59
CA THR A 184 -0.61 -2.44 -4.94
C THR A 184 -0.29 -3.80 -5.57
N PHE A 185 -0.26 -4.88 -4.78
CA PHE A 185 -0.12 -6.26 -5.25
C PHE A 185 -1.47 -6.97 -5.45
N GLY A 186 -2.58 -6.31 -5.09
CA GLY A 186 -3.93 -6.82 -5.31
C GLY A 186 -4.68 -7.29 -4.07
N ALA A 187 -4.12 -7.06 -2.86
CA ALA A 187 -4.82 -7.36 -1.63
C ALA A 187 -6.02 -6.44 -1.41
N THR A 188 -7.07 -6.97 -0.81
CA THR A 188 -8.26 -6.23 -0.39
C THR A 188 -8.30 -6.11 1.13
N ASP A 189 -8.97 -5.07 1.63
CA ASP A 189 -9.19 -4.90 3.06
C ASP A 189 -9.98 -6.07 3.67
N LYS A 190 -9.63 -6.44 4.90
CA LYS A 190 -10.25 -7.51 5.67
C LYS A 190 -10.93 -6.98 6.94
N TYR A 191 -11.37 -5.72 6.90
CA TYR A 191 -12.14 -5.07 7.96
C TYR A 191 -13.44 -4.47 7.41
N ASP A 192 -14.41 -4.30 8.28
CA ASP A 192 -15.63 -3.57 7.96
C ASP A 192 -15.35 -2.06 7.91
N PRO A 193 -15.60 -1.37 6.77
CA PRO A 193 -15.23 0.05 6.63
C PRO A 193 -16.00 1.00 7.55
N SER A 194 -17.13 0.58 8.11
CA SER A 194 -17.92 1.42 9.00
C SER A 194 -17.47 1.34 10.46
N THR A 195 -16.96 0.18 10.90
CA THR A 195 -16.54 -0.10 12.28
C THR A 195 -15.03 -0.23 12.43
N LEU A 196 -14.32 -0.44 11.33
CA LEU A 196 -12.90 -0.80 11.27
C LEU A 196 -12.59 -2.11 12.02
N ALA A 197 -13.60 -2.94 12.28
CA ALA A 197 -13.45 -4.24 12.93
C ALA A 197 -12.99 -5.30 11.92
N PRO A 198 -12.02 -6.15 12.27
CA PRO A 198 -11.62 -7.28 11.45
C PRO A 198 -12.79 -8.21 11.12
N VAL A 199 -12.94 -8.56 9.86
CA VAL A 199 -14.01 -9.45 9.38
C VAL A 199 -13.58 -10.91 9.53
N PHE A 200 -14.32 -11.68 10.31
CA PHE A 200 -14.05 -13.12 10.49
C PHE A 200 -14.51 -13.92 9.25
N PRO A 201 -13.75 -14.92 8.80
CA PRO A 201 -12.48 -15.42 9.34
C PRO A 201 -11.23 -14.72 8.75
N GLU A 202 -11.35 -14.05 7.61
CA GLU A 202 -10.21 -13.60 6.79
C GLU A 202 -9.41 -12.44 7.42
N GLY A 203 -10.06 -11.62 8.27
CA GLY A 203 -9.44 -10.53 9.01
C GLY A 203 -8.78 -10.94 10.33
N PHE A 204 -8.74 -12.25 10.65
CA PHE A 204 -8.14 -12.77 11.87
C PHE A 204 -6.80 -13.43 11.56
N ALA A 205 -5.79 -13.16 12.37
CA ALA A 205 -4.46 -13.76 12.21
C ALA A 205 -4.49 -15.28 12.42
N GLU A 206 -5.25 -15.73 13.40
CA GLU A 206 -5.44 -17.14 13.76
C GLU A 206 -6.94 -17.50 13.81
N PRO A 207 -7.61 -17.65 12.65
CA PRO A 207 -9.07 -17.85 12.60
C PRO A 207 -9.54 -19.20 13.17
N ARG A 208 -8.61 -20.15 13.36
CA ARG A 208 -8.90 -21.49 13.94
C ARG A 208 -8.56 -21.57 15.44
N GLN A 209 -8.10 -20.48 16.04
CA GLN A 209 -7.78 -20.44 17.45
C GLN A 209 -9.03 -20.67 18.30
N GLU A 210 -8.90 -21.48 19.35
CA GLU A 210 -9.93 -21.69 20.38
C GLU A 210 -9.31 -21.53 21.78
N PRO A 211 -9.85 -20.63 22.61
CA PRO A 211 -10.93 -19.69 22.31
C PRO A 211 -10.53 -18.68 21.23
N ARG A 212 -11.49 -18.17 20.45
CA ARG A 212 -11.25 -17.24 19.35
C ARG A 212 -10.51 -15.97 19.79
N TYR A 213 -10.71 -15.53 21.00
CA TYR A 213 -10.13 -14.33 21.60
C TYR A 213 -9.29 -14.68 22.85
N PRO A 214 -8.29 -13.85 23.19
CA PRO A 214 -7.73 -12.78 22.37
C PRO A 214 -6.87 -13.32 21.23
N GLN A 215 -6.85 -12.62 20.09
CA GLN A 215 -5.82 -12.84 19.06
C GLN A 215 -4.50 -12.20 19.50
N THR A 216 -3.37 -12.77 19.11
CA THR A 216 -2.03 -12.27 19.47
C THR A 216 -1.46 -11.31 18.42
N ALA A 217 -1.96 -11.41 17.16
CA ALA A 217 -1.54 -10.58 16.03
C ALA A 217 -2.73 -10.08 15.22
N ALA A 218 -2.49 -9.06 14.40
CA ALA A 218 -3.41 -8.60 13.37
C ALA A 218 -3.15 -9.35 12.06
N GLU A 219 -4.20 -9.72 11.34
CA GLU A 219 -4.06 -9.86 9.89
C GLU A 219 -3.78 -8.47 9.30
N LEU A 220 -2.73 -8.34 8.46
CA LEU A 220 -2.21 -7.03 8.06
C LEU A 220 -3.26 -6.19 7.30
N MET A 221 -4.08 -6.82 6.42
CA MET A 221 -5.14 -6.13 5.70
C MET A 221 -6.39 -5.85 6.53
N ALA A 222 -6.48 -6.41 7.75
CA ALA A 222 -7.47 -6.02 8.75
C ALA A 222 -6.98 -4.88 9.66
N GLY A 223 -5.67 -4.71 9.80
CA GLY A 223 -5.04 -3.58 10.47
C GLY A 223 -5.22 -3.53 11.99
N ARG A 224 -5.97 -4.46 12.60
CA ARG A 224 -6.28 -4.47 14.04
C ARG A 224 -6.24 -5.88 14.61
N ILE A 225 -5.87 -5.97 15.89
CA ILE A 225 -5.82 -7.22 16.66
C ILE A 225 -7.13 -7.36 17.42
N PRO A 226 -7.97 -8.39 17.15
CA PRO A 226 -9.17 -8.67 17.93
C PRO A 226 -8.82 -9.12 19.34
N VAL A 227 -9.23 -8.36 20.38
CA VAL A 227 -8.95 -8.68 21.78
C VAL A 227 -10.12 -9.44 22.41
N ARG A 228 -11.33 -9.00 22.12
CA ARG A 228 -12.61 -9.65 22.46
C ARG A 228 -13.67 -9.21 21.46
N GLU A 229 -14.86 -9.80 21.54
CA GLU A 229 -15.95 -9.40 20.68
C GLU A 229 -16.24 -7.89 20.80
N GLY A 230 -16.23 -7.19 19.66
CA GLY A 230 -16.42 -5.74 19.61
C GLY A 230 -15.24 -4.89 20.07
N GLU A 231 -14.12 -5.48 20.52
CA GLU A 231 -12.94 -4.75 20.94
C GLU A 231 -11.70 -5.20 20.20
N GLN A 232 -10.98 -4.23 19.67
CA GLN A 232 -9.72 -4.43 18.94
C GLN A 232 -8.68 -3.37 19.32
N ARG A 233 -7.40 -3.70 19.17
CA ARG A 233 -6.29 -2.77 19.35
C ARG A 233 -5.47 -2.62 18.08
N ILE A 234 -4.77 -1.51 17.95
CA ILE A 234 -3.81 -1.27 16.86
C ILE A 234 -2.51 -2.04 17.18
N PRO A 235 -1.89 -2.74 16.21
CA PRO A 235 -0.58 -3.36 16.43
C PRO A 235 0.49 -2.29 16.67
N SER A 236 1.45 -2.59 17.55
CA SER A 236 2.56 -1.69 17.86
C SER A 236 3.62 -1.62 16.77
N GLY A 237 3.63 -2.58 15.85
CA GLY A 237 4.55 -2.68 14.72
C GLY A 237 4.36 -3.97 13.95
N LEU A 238 5.20 -4.20 12.94
CA LEU A 238 5.13 -5.38 12.05
C LEU A 238 5.31 -6.71 12.79
N GLY A 239 5.94 -6.72 13.96
CA GLY A 239 6.09 -7.93 14.80
C GLY A 239 4.76 -8.47 15.34
N GLU A 240 3.72 -7.63 15.41
CA GLU A 240 2.37 -8.01 15.83
C GLU A 240 1.40 -8.17 14.64
N THR A 241 1.93 -8.39 13.44
CA THR A 241 1.11 -8.58 12.22
C THR A 241 1.52 -9.82 11.46
N VAL A 242 0.58 -10.38 10.71
CA VAL A 242 0.80 -11.50 9.77
C VAL A 242 0.07 -11.22 8.47
N ILE A 243 0.55 -11.80 7.37
CA ILE A 243 -0.20 -11.87 6.12
C ILE A 243 -1.01 -13.17 6.14
N GLY A 244 -2.33 -13.05 6.16
CA GLY A 244 -3.24 -14.19 6.23
C GLY A 244 -3.35 -14.97 4.90
N PRO A 245 -3.93 -16.19 4.92
CA PRO A 245 -4.02 -17.02 3.73
C PRO A 245 -4.82 -16.38 2.59
N ALA A 246 -5.92 -15.69 2.90
CA ALA A 246 -6.73 -15.00 1.89
C ALA A 246 -5.92 -13.91 1.18
N THR A 247 -5.21 -13.08 1.93
CA THR A 247 -4.31 -12.06 1.40
C THR A 247 -3.19 -12.67 0.58
N ALA A 248 -2.59 -13.79 1.03
CA ALA A 248 -1.54 -14.49 0.30
C ALA A 248 -2.01 -15.02 -1.07
N VAL A 249 -3.26 -15.49 -1.17
CA VAL A 249 -3.89 -15.88 -2.45
C VAL A 249 -4.08 -14.66 -3.35
N GLU A 250 -4.63 -13.57 -2.82
CA GLU A 250 -4.91 -12.35 -3.58
C GLU A 250 -3.65 -11.75 -4.21
N ILE A 251 -2.52 -11.77 -3.49
CA ILE A 251 -1.25 -11.23 -3.99
C ILE A 251 -0.43 -12.27 -4.80
N GLY A 252 -0.92 -13.51 -4.95
CA GLY A 252 -0.29 -14.56 -5.76
C GLY A 252 0.87 -15.29 -5.10
N TRP A 253 0.96 -15.30 -3.76
CA TRP A 253 1.92 -16.15 -3.03
C TRP A 253 1.48 -17.61 -2.96
N VAL A 254 0.17 -17.85 -3.04
CA VAL A 254 -0.47 -19.16 -3.13
C VAL A 254 -1.23 -19.24 -4.45
N LYS A 255 -1.16 -20.38 -5.13
CA LYS A 255 -1.88 -20.65 -6.39
C LYS A 255 -3.10 -21.51 -6.14
#